data_5214ee345cdf342a61b3d22fb2843516
#
_entry.id   5214ee345cdf342a61b3d22fb2843516
#
_cell.length_a   1.000
_cell.length_b   1.000
_cell.length_c   1.000
_cell.angle_alpha   90.00
_cell.angle_beta   90.00
_cell.angle_gamma   90.00
#
_symmetry.space_group_name_H-M   'P 1'
#
loop_
_entity.id
_entity.type
_entity.pdbx_description
1 polymer ?
#
loop_
_entity_poly.entity_id
_entity_poly.type
_entity_poly.pdbx_seq_one_letter_code
_entity_poly.pdbx_strand_id
1 'polypeptide(L)'
;VTTESAATPGRRQSLRLIAAGIASGVAGASGGWCPAAWATPTDMLAAITAFSRGQTLHSGGVRLQVPELVENGNSVPVTVSVDSPMTEREHVRRIALFSEKNPQTQVALFHLGPRSGRADVTTRIRLADSQRLVAIVEMADGRFLQTAVEVIVTLAACIEN
;
A
#
# COMPACT_ATOMS: atom_id res chain seq x y z
N VAL A 1 -44.10 -69.67 2.73
CA VAL A 1 -44.20 -70.23 4.04
C VAL A 1 -43.31 -69.36 4.99
N THR A 2 -43.90 -68.87 6.05
CA THR A 2 -43.42 -68.12 7.20
C THR A 2 -42.72 -66.77 6.97
N THR A 3 -43.56 -65.78 7.06
CA THR A 3 -43.30 -64.39 7.36
C THR A 3 -42.79 -64.21 8.77
N GLU A 4 -41.69 -63.46 8.97
CA GLU A 4 -41.33 -63.00 10.29
C GLU A 4 -41.20 -61.47 10.29
N SER A 5 -42.04 -60.86 11.13
CA SER A 5 -42.27 -59.48 11.36
C SER A 5 -41.14 -58.90 12.25
N ALA A 6 -40.36 -57.90 11.77
CA ALA A 6 -39.41 -57.19 12.58
C ALA A 6 -40.05 -55.96 13.25
N ALA A 7 -40.07 -56.00 14.57
CA ALA A 7 -40.63 -54.99 15.45
C ALA A 7 -39.75 -53.74 15.50
N THR A 8 -40.38 -52.56 15.41
CA THR A 8 -39.82 -51.27 15.61
C THR A 8 -39.60 -50.99 17.11
N PRO A 9 -38.40 -50.62 17.57
CA PRO A 9 -38.21 -50.21 18.97
C PRO A 9 -38.65 -48.76 19.18
N GLY A 10 -39.39 -48.59 20.26
CA GLY A 10 -40.12 -47.39 20.61
C GLY A 10 -39.26 -46.22 21.09
N ARG A 11 -39.84 -45.11 20.80
CA ARG A 11 -39.43 -43.70 20.96
C ARG A 11 -39.38 -43.20 22.42
N ARG A 12 -39.03 -43.97 23.43
CA ARG A 12 -39.18 -43.60 24.84
C ARG A 12 -38.00 -43.86 25.78
N GLN A 13 -36.78 -44.02 25.25
CA GLN A 13 -35.59 -44.29 26.12
C GLN A 13 -34.39 -43.32 25.92
N SER A 14 -34.60 -42.10 25.42
CA SER A 14 -33.52 -41.14 25.24
C SER A 14 -33.60 -39.94 26.20
N LEU A 15 -34.18 -40.09 27.37
CA LEU A 15 -34.33 -39.01 28.34
C LEU A 15 -33.70 -39.39 29.69
N ARG A 16 -32.44 -39.68 29.75
CA ARG A 16 -31.62 -39.58 30.98
C ARG A 16 -30.16 -39.57 30.58
N LEU A 17 -29.48 -38.45 30.83
CA LEU A 17 -28.06 -38.20 30.96
C LEU A 17 -27.62 -36.95 30.17
N ILE A 18 -28.17 -35.80 30.54
CA ILE A 18 -27.50 -34.52 30.29
C ILE A 18 -27.60 -33.70 31.57
N ALA A 19 -26.69 -33.98 32.48
CA ALA A 19 -26.41 -33.10 33.62
C ALA A 19 -24.95 -33.31 33.99
N ALA A 20 -24.05 -32.55 33.36
CA ALA A 20 -22.76 -32.17 33.93
C ALA A 20 -21.97 -31.38 32.86
N GLY A 21 -21.63 -30.13 33.16
CA GLY A 21 -20.56 -29.46 32.47
C GLY A 21 -20.92 -28.19 31.71
N ILE A 22 -21.60 -27.22 32.35
CA ILE A 22 -21.46 -25.82 31.92
C ILE A 22 -20.22 -25.27 32.61
N ALA A 23 -19.05 -25.55 32.04
CA ALA A 23 -17.85 -24.80 32.34
C ALA A 23 -17.91 -23.56 31.47
N SER A 24 -18.25 -22.43 32.06
CA SER A 24 -18.24 -21.10 31.45
C SER A 24 -16.82 -20.71 31.06
N GLY A 25 -16.45 -20.99 29.82
CA GLY A 25 -15.31 -20.38 29.18
C GLY A 25 -15.69 -18.96 28.75
N VAL A 26 -15.42 -17.96 29.63
CA VAL A 26 -15.36 -16.56 29.20
C VAL A 26 -14.14 -16.44 28.29
N ALA A 27 -14.32 -16.67 27.00
CA ALA A 27 -13.36 -16.28 25.99
C ALA A 27 -13.35 -14.74 25.99
N GLY A 28 -12.39 -14.17 26.73
CA GLY A 28 -12.09 -12.75 26.67
C GLY A 28 -11.81 -12.39 25.21
N ALA A 29 -12.74 -11.64 24.59
CA ALA A 29 -12.46 -10.93 23.37
C ALA A 29 -11.40 -9.87 23.70
N SER A 30 -10.12 -10.25 23.63
CA SER A 30 -9.02 -9.31 23.54
C SER A 30 -9.19 -8.60 22.22
N GLY A 31 -9.91 -7.46 22.23
CA GLY A 31 -9.94 -6.50 21.16
C GLY A 31 -8.51 -6.06 20.91
N GLY A 32 -7.87 -6.70 19.94
CA GLY A 32 -6.54 -6.30 19.49
C GLY A 32 -6.67 -4.89 18.93
N TRP A 33 -6.21 -3.89 19.66
CA TRP A 33 -5.83 -2.64 19.06
C TRP A 33 -4.69 -2.96 18.08
N CYS A 34 -5.02 -3.00 16.80
CA CYS A 34 -3.99 -2.93 15.77
C CYS A 34 -3.41 -1.52 15.85
N PRO A 35 -2.17 -1.33 16.32
CA PRO A 35 -1.53 -0.04 16.21
C PRO A 35 -1.48 0.30 14.71
N ALA A 36 -1.80 1.53 14.35
CA ALA A 36 -1.63 2.01 12.99
C ALA A 36 -0.17 1.73 12.58
N ALA A 37 0.01 0.82 11.64
CA ALA A 37 1.33 0.45 11.18
C ALA A 37 1.85 1.59 10.31
N TRP A 38 2.79 2.36 10.85
CA TRP A 38 3.57 3.33 10.08
C TRP A 38 4.58 2.55 9.24
N ALA A 39 4.72 2.94 7.98
CA ALA A 39 5.80 2.39 7.17
C ALA A 39 7.17 2.81 7.74
N THR A 40 8.16 2.00 7.47
CA THR A 40 9.54 2.26 7.86
C THR A 40 10.40 2.55 6.62
N PRO A 41 11.58 3.15 6.78
CA PRO A 41 12.54 3.28 5.67
C PRO A 41 12.82 1.96 4.96
N THR A 42 12.81 0.85 5.71
CA THR A 42 13.00 -0.50 5.18
C THR A 42 11.85 -0.93 4.28
N ASP A 43 10.61 -0.61 4.67
CA ASP A 43 9.41 -0.94 3.87
C ASP A 43 9.41 -0.14 2.57
N MET A 44 9.81 1.14 2.61
CA MET A 44 9.96 1.95 1.41
C MET A 44 11.03 1.38 0.47
N LEU A 45 12.19 0.98 0.99
CA LEU A 45 13.25 0.37 0.18
C LEU A 45 12.79 -0.97 -0.43
N ALA A 46 12.07 -1.78 0.30
CA ALA A 46 11.49 -3.03 -0.21
C ALA A 46 10.49 -2.75 -1.34
N ALA A 47 9.61 -1.75 -1.19
CA ALA A 47 8.65 -1.35 -2.21
C ALA A 47 9.33 -0.81 -3.47
N ILE A 48 10.38 0.02 -3.33
CA ILE A 48 11.19 0.53 -4.43
C ILE A 48 11.89 -0.63 -5.16
N THR A 49 12.48 -1.57 -4.41
CA THR A 49 13.16 -2.75 -4.99
C THR A 49 12.18 -3.63 -5.77
N ALA A 50 10.98 -3.84 -5.24
CA ALA A 50 9.93 -4.58 -5.92
C ALA A 50 9.49 -3.88 -7.21
N PHE A 51 9.31 -2.54 -7.19
CA PHE A 51 8.94 -1.75 -8.34
C PHE A 51 10.02 -1.77 -9.44
N SER A 52 11.29 -1.60 -9.05
CA SER A 52 12.44 -1.61 -9.96
C SER A 52 12.89 -3.02 -10.34
N ARG A 53 12.28 -4.06 -9.78
CA ARG A 53 12.69 -5.47 -9.97
C ARG A 53 14.15 -5.72 -9.62
N GLY A 54 14.67 -4.98 -8.63
CA GLY A 54 16.06 -5.06 -8.21
C GLY A 54 17.07 -4.48 -9.19
N GLN A 55 16.62 -3.76 -10.21
CA GLN A 55 17.51 -3.10 -11.17
C GLN A 55 18.16 -1.85 -10.57
N THR A 56 19.30 -1.47 -11.16
CA THR A 56 20.03 -0.26 -10.76
C THR A 56 19.21 0.99 -11.00
N LEU A 57 19.15 1.85 -9.99
CA LEU A 57 18.51 3.16 -10.05
C LEU A 57 19.55 4.23 -10.41
N HIS A 58 19.33 4.94 -11.50
CA HIS A 58 20.20 6.01 -11.97
C HIS A 58 19.69 7.36 -11.49
N SER A 59 20.58 8.21 -10.99
CA SER A 59 20.25 9.58 -10.63
C SER A 59 20.32 10.48 -11.85
N GLY A 60 19.43 11.49 -11.90
CA GLY A 60 19.35 12.48 -12.99
C GLY A 60 18.21 12.24 -13.96
N GLY A 61 17.89 13.26 -14.76
CA GLY A 61 16.78 13.22 -15.73
C GLY A 61 15.38 13.29 -15.12
N VAL A 62 15.26 13.29 -13.78
CA VAL A 62 13.99 13.40 -13.05
C VAL A 62 14.06 14.55 -12.08
N ARG A 63 13.04 15.40 -12.07
CA ARG A 63 12.84 16.48 -11.10
C ARG A 63 11.58 16.19 -10.30
N LEU A 64 11.70 16.23 -8.99
CA LEU A 64 10.60 16.12 -8.03
C LEU A 64 10.47 17.48 -7.32
N GLN A 65 9.36 18.17 -7.57
CA GLN A 65 9.05 19.46 -6.97
C GLN A 65 7.96 19.29 -5.93
N VAL A 66 8.30 19.62 -4.70
CA VAL A 66 7.43 19.65 -3.53
C VAL A 66 7.85 20.85 -2.70
N PRO A 67 6.94 21.60 -2.06
CA PRO A 67 7.33 22.59 -1.07
C PRO A 67 8.18 21.96 0.03
N GLU A 68 9.33 22.57 0.34
CA GLU A 68 10.21 22.07 1.41
C GLU A 68 9.52 22.13 2.78
N LEU A 69 8.69 23.16 3.00
CA LEU A 69 7.87 23.34 4.18
C LEU A 69 6.39 23.27 3.81
N VAL A 70 5.68 22.35 4.41
CA VAL A 70 4.26 22.09 4.22
C VAL A 70 3.51 22.37 5.51
N GLU A 71 2.64 23.38 5.51
CA GLU A 71 1.84 23.72 6.67
C GLU A 71 0.76 22.68 6.99
N ASN A 72 0.24 21.99 5.96
CA ASN A 72 -0.83 20.99 6.10
C ASN A 72 -0.55 19.77 5.24
N GLY A 73 -0.25 18.64 5.88
CA GLY A 73 0.03 17.36 5.24
C GLY A 73 -1.15 16.71 4.51
N ASN A 74 -2.40 17.16 4.73
CA ASN A 74 -3.57 16.54 4.09
C ASN A 74 -3.63 16.73 2.58
N SER A 75 -2.99 17.77 2.03
CA SER A 75 -3.05 18.08 0.60
C SER A 75 -1.78 18.77 0.12
N VAL A 76 -0.76 17.99 -0.12
CA VAL A 76 0.57 18.46 -0.55
C VAL A 76 0.69 18.40 -2.06
N PRO A 77 0.92 19.53 -2.75
CA PRO A 77 1.13 19.52 -4.20
C PRO A 77 2.49 18.89 -4.52
N VAL A 78 2.50 18.00 -5.51
CA VAL A 78 3.71 17.33 -6.00
C VAL A 78 3.72 17.35 -7.51
N THR A 79 4.85 17.74 -8.09
CA THR A 79 5.08 17.67 -9.53
C THR A 79 6.32 16.84 -9.83
N VAL A 80 6.18 15.88 -10.71
CA VAL A 80 7.29 15.08 -11.24
C VAL A 80 7.45 15.39 -12.71
N SER A 81 8.64 15.85 -13.09
CA SER A 81 9.01 16.14 -14.47
C SER A 81 10.19 15.25 -14.88
N VAL A 82 10.09 14.62 -16.04
CA VAL A 82 11.15 13.75 -16.57
C VAL A 82 11.62 14.27 -17.90
N ASP A 83 12.93 14.38 -18.05
CA ASP A 83 13.56 14.78 -19.31
C ASP A 83 13.49 13.60 -20.29
N SER A 84 12.43 13.56 -21.10
CA SER A 84 12.18 12.51 -22.10
C SER A 84 11.53 13.11 -23.34
N PRO A 85 11.96 12.74 -24.54
CA PRO A 85 11.35 13.19 -25.78
C PRO A 85 9.97 12.57 -26.04
N MET A 86 9.54 11.60 -25.22
CA MET A 86 8.26 10.91 -25.31
C MET A 86 7.96 10.34 -26.72
N THR A 87 8.99 9.76 -27.35
CA THR A 87 8.87 9.05 -28.65
C THR A 87 8.53 7.58 -28.45
N GLU A 88 8.15 6.89 -29.53
CA GLU A 88 7.89 5.44 -29.50
C GLU A 88 9.06 4.62 -28.93
N ARG A 89 10.30 5.05 -29.19
CA ARG A 89 11.51 4.35 -28.74
C ARG A 89 11.99 4.80 -27.37
N GLU A 90 11.77 6.08 -27.03
CA GLU A 90 12.24 6.68 -25.79
C GLU A 90 11.11 7.46 -25.12
N HIS A 91 10.48 6.86 -24.13
CA HIS A 91 9.42 7.47 -23.35
C HIS A 91 9.43 6.93 -21.92
N VAL A 92 8.74 7.64 -21.06
CA VAL A 92 8.43 7.20 -19.70
C VAL A 92 7.26 6.23 -19.76
N ARG A 93 7.41 5.06 -19.15
CA ARG A 93 6.34 4.06 -19.00
C ARG A 93 5.55 4.24 -17.72
N ARG A 94 6.27 4.41 -16.61
CA ARG A 94 5.65 4.55 -15.29
C ARG A 94 6.42 5.52 -14.43
N ILE A 95 5.70 6.27 -13.61
CA ILE A 95 6.23 7.11 -12.53
C ILE A 95 5.57 6.63 -11.25
N ALA A 96 6.34 6.25 -10.25
CA ALA A 96 5.87 5.91 -8.92
C ALA A 96 6.45 6.87 -7.89
N LEU A 97 5.60 7.29 -6.94
CA LEU A 97 5.99 8.09 -5.79
C LEU A 97 5.96 7.21 -4.54
N PHE A 98 7.04 7.26 -3.78
CA PHE A 98 7.19 6.53 -2.52
C PHE A 98 7.38 7.51 -1.37
N SER A 99 6.81 7.20 -0.24
CA SER A 99 6.92 7.95 1.01
C SER A 99 7.41 7.04 2.13
N GLU A 100 8.22 7.62 3.02
CA GLU A 100 8.91 6.85 4.06
C GLU A 100 8.01 6.50 5.25
N LYS A 101 7.08 7.39 5.62
CA LYS A 101 6.29 7.26 6.86
C LYS A 101 4.79 7.04 6.65
N ASN A 102 4.27 7.19 5.45
CA ASN A 102 2.86 6.91 5.22
C ASN A 102 2.58 5.41 5.41
N PRO A 103 1.40 5.01 5.94
CA PRO A 103 1.05 3.60 6.08
C PRO A 103 1.19 2.81 4.78
N GLN A 104 0.89 3.46 3.66
CA GLN A 104 1.13 2.96 2.32
C GLN A 104 2.36 3.65 1.73
N THR A 105 3.45 2.91 1.55
CA THR A 105 4.72 3.47 1.05
C THR A 105 4.61 3.98 -0.38
N GLN A 106 3.92 3.27 -1.27
CA GLN A 106 3.65 3.73 -2.63
C GLN A 106 2.40 4.60 -2.65
N VAL A 107 2.58 5.91 -2.68
CA VAL A 107 1.49 6.90 -2.57
C VAL A 107 0.84 7.27 -3.90
N ALA A 108 1.54 7.06 -5.02
CA ALA A 108 0.99 7.27 -6.36
C ALA A 108 1.71 6.43 -7.41
N LEU A 109 0.98 6.06 -8.47
CA LEU A 109 1.51 5.38 -9.65
C LEU A 109 0.82 5.94 -10.90
N PHE A 110 1.63 6.37 -11.87
CA PHE A 110 1.18 6.90 -13.14
C PHE A 110 1.72 6.05 -14.28
N HIS A 111 0.88 5.77 -15.24
CA HIS A 111 1.23 5.09 -16.48
C HIS A 111 1.21 6.11 -17.61
N LEU A 112 2.31 6.22 -18.33
CA LEU A 112 2.47 7.12 -19.47
C LEU A 112 2.81 6.32 -20.74
N GLY A 113 2.77 7.00 -21.85
CA GLY A 113 3.16 6.44 -23.15
C GLY A 113 3.53 7.55 -24.12
N PRO A 114 3.99 7.21 -25.33
CA PRO A 114 4.44 8.21 -26.32
C PRO A 114 3.39 9.28 -26.63
N ARG A 115 2.11 8.91 -26.57
CA ARG A 115 0.99 9.82 -26.82
C ARG A 115 0.69 10.79 -25.67
N SER A 116 1.36 10.67 -24.53
CA SER A 116 1.22 11.64 -23.43
C SER A 116 1.85 13.00 -23.76
N GLY A 117 2.71 13.07 -24.76
CA GLY A 117 3.36 14.30 -25.23
C GLY A 117 4.46 14.79 -24.30
N ARG A 118 4.22 14.79 -22.99
CA ARG A 118 5.17 15.19 -21.95
C ARG A 118 5.17 14.17 -20.82
N ALA A 119 6.29 14.05 -20.13
CA ALA A 119 6.42 13.28 -18.91
C ALA A 119 6.37 14.20 -17.68
N ASP A 120 5.33 15.02 -17.60
CA ASP A 120 5.04 15.93 -16.49
C ASP A 120 3.74 15.50 -15.81
N VAL A 121 3.82 15.21 -14.51
CA VAL A 121 2.67 14.80 -13.73
C VAL A 121 2.57 15.67 -12.49
N THR A 122 1.42 16.32 -12.31
CA THR A 122 1.10 17.08 -11.10
C THR A 122 -0.07 16.42 -10.38
N THR A 123 0.10 16.23 -9.07
CA THR A 123 -0.93 15.63 -8.21
C THR A 123 -0.87 16.23 -6.81
N ARG A 124 -1.78 15.79 -5.95
CA ARG A 124 -1.75 16.06 -4.52
C ARG A 124 -1.69 14.75 -3.77
N ILE A 125 -0.83 14.72 -2.75
CA ILE A 125 -0.67 13.55 -1.87
C ILE A 125 -0.92 13.95 -0.43
N ARG A 126 -1.13 12.94 0.44
CA ARG A 126 -1.14 13.12 1.89
C ARG A 126 0.22 12.74 2.45
N LEU A 127 0.69 13.50 3.43
CA LEU A 127 1.91 13.21 4.17
C LEU A 127 1.60 13.09 5.66
N ALA A 128 1.85 11.92 6.21
CA ALA A 128 1.56 11.59 7.60
C ALA A 128 2.48 12.33 8.58
N ASP A 129 3.66 12.74 8.16
CA ASP A 129 4.66 13.45 8.97
C ASP A 129 5.75 14.02 8.04
N SER A 130 6.71 14.75 8.61
CA SER A 130 7.95 15.12 7.93
C SER A 130 8.71 13.87 7.52
N GLN A 131 9.05 13.77 6.24
CA GLN A 131 9.55 12.53 5.66
C GLN A 131 10.26 12.74 4.32
N ARG A 132 10.94 11.71 3.90
CA ARG A 132 11.54 11.61 2.57
C ARG A 132 10.51 11.13 1.56
N LEU A 133 10.47 11.80 0.41
CA LEU A 133 9.75 11.37 -0.79
C LEU A 133 10.74 10.95 -1.87
N VAL A 134 10.42 9.87 -2.56
CA VAL A 134 11.23 9.32 -3.65
C VAL A 134 10.35 9.14 -4.88
N ALA A 135 10.80 9.67 -6.01
CA ALA A 135 10.19 9.39 -7.31
C ALA A 135 11.06 8.37 -8.06
N ILE A 136 10.45 7.29 -8.51
CA ILE A 136 11.08 6.27 -9.36
C ILE A 136 10.36 6.26 -10.70
N VAL A 137 11.15 6.31 -11.76
CA VAL A 137 10.67 6.37 -13.15
C VAL A 137 11.18 5.16 -13.92
N GLU A 138 10.28 4.43 -14.55
CA GLU A 138 10.61 3.36 -15.50
C GLU A 138 10.56 3.91 -16.92
N MET A 139 11.65 3.80 -17.64
CA MET A 139 11.77 4.17 -19.05
C MET A 139 11.39 3.00 -19.96
N ALA A 140 11.07 3.31 -21.22
CA ALA A 140 10.71 2.29 -22.23
C ALA A 140 11.83 1.29 -22.52
N ASP A 141 13.07 1.70 -22.40
CA ASP A 141 14.27 0.86 -22.59
C ASP A 141 14.59 -0.01 -21.35
N GLY A 142 13.79 0.06 -20.31
CA GLY A 142 13.97 -0.71 -19.08
C GLY A 142 14.87 -0.06 -18.03
N ARG A 143 15.47 1.09 -18.29
CA ARG A 143 16.22 1.87 -17.26
C ARG A 143 15.28 2.40 -16.20
N PHE A 144 15.79 2.49 -14.97
CA PHE A 144 15.10 3.15 -13.88
C PHE A 144 15.87 4.39 -13.44
N LEU A 145 15.14 5.51 -13.33
CA LEU A 145 15.66 6.79 -12.84
C LEU A 145 15.08 7.08 -11.47
N GLN A 146 15.83 7.80 -10.63
CA GLN A 146 15.37 8.18 -9.30
C GLN A 146 15.72 9.62 -8.94
N THR A 147 14.91 10.21 -8.09
CA THR A 147 15.19 11.43 -7.36
C THR A 147 14.48 11.41 -6.01
N ALA A 148 15.00 12.14 -5.03
CA ALA A 148 14.43 12.20 -3.70
C ALA A 148 14.47 13.63 -3.16
N VAL A 149 13.50 13.97 -2.29
CA VAL A 149 13.43 15.24 -1.55
C VAL A 149 13.02 14.98 -0.11
N GLU A 150 13.51 15.81 0.81
CA GLU A 150 13.01 15.85 2.19
C GLU A 150 11.91 16.91 2.28
N VAL A 151 10.82 16.58 2.98
CA VAL A 151 9.68 17.48 3.19
C VAL A 151 9.42 17.62 4.67
N ILE A 152 9.35 18.88 5.14
CA ILE A 152 9.00 19.20 6.53
C ILE A 152 7.50 19.51 6.57
N VAL A 153 6.77 18.79 7.40
CA VAL A 153 5.32 18.96 7.61
C VAL A 153 5.08 19.48 9.01
N THR A 154 4.44 20.64 9.15
CA THR A 154 4.14 21.23 10.46
C THR A 154 2.86 20.71 11.07
N LEU A 155 1.84 20.43 10.24
CA LEU A 155 0.60 19.78 10.65
C LEU A 155 0.44 18.50 9.83
N ALA A 156 0.65 17.36 10.47
CA ALA A 156 0.53 16.05 9.87
C ALA A 156 -0.88 15.79 9.31
N ALA A 157 -0.99 14.99 8.26
CA ALA A 157 -2.27 14.52 7.77
C ALA A 157 -2.94 13.63 8.82
N CYS A 158 -4.23 13.86 9.09
CA CYS A 158 -5.01 12.93 9.88
C CYS A 158 -5.06 11.58 9.16
N ILE A 159 -4.58 10.53 9.82
CA ILE A 159 -4.71 9.16 9.33
C ILE A 159 -6.09 8.69 9.80
N GLU A 160 -7.05 8.71 8.89
CA GLU A 160 -8.32 8.05 9.13
C GLU A 160 -8.10 6.54 8.97
N ASN A 161 -8.40 5.79 10.05
CA ASN A 161 -8.44 4.33 10.05
C ASN A 161 -9.76 3.84 9.45
#